data_6ec1e1c3137b38d8d88c28d02d0ab415
#
_entry.id   6ec1e1c3137b38d8d88c28d02d0ab415
#
_cell.length_a   1.000
_cell.length_b   1.000
_cell.length_c   1.000
_cell.angle_alpha   90.00
_cell.angle_beta   90.00
_cell.angle_gamma   90.00
#
_symmetry.space_group_name_H-M   'P 1'
#
loop_
_entity.id
_entity.type
_entity.pdbx_description
1 polymer ?
#
loop_
_entity_poly.entity_id
_entity_poly.type
_entity_poly.pdbx_seq_one_letter_code
_entity_poly.pdbx_strand_id
1 'polypeptide(L)'
;MGNQELSFVELNQSKVTDDVIQQFDCGNEDMTEYLHKYAKNDSIEGKGVTYVLVAEDRKHIYAYATIKAYSLYYYDEAEKYHTKVMNDDGKILLSIPAVEIKMFAISRKLKGQVAYLLDPVKKQHYSSIFFKWFLEYLYYMSMNTIGFQMVFLRANN
;
A
#
# COMPACT_ATOMS: atom_id res chain seq x y z
N MET A 1 13.11 0.55 -21.14
CA MET A 1 12.22 -0.55 -20.79
C MET A 1 11.31 -0.82 -21.98
N GLY A 2 11.39 -1.99 -22.56
CA GLY A 2 10.39 -2.42 -23.54
C GLY A 2 9.00 -2.46 -22.89
N ASN A 3 7.94 -2.50 -23.67
CA ASN A 3 6.52 -2.52 -23.26
C ASN A 3 6.16 -3.71 -22.35
N GLN A 4 6.78 -3.81 -21.16
CA GLN A 4 6.40 -4.79 -20.16
C GLN A 4 5.29 -4.21 -19.31
N GLU A 5 4.16 -4.86 -19.29
CA GLU A 5 3.05 -4.51 -18.41
C GLU A 5 3.46 -4.79 -16.95
N LEU A 6 3.34 -3.77 -16.10
CA LEU A 6 3.61 -3.86 -14.67
C LEU A 6 2.30 -4.00 -13.91
N SER A 7 2.27 -4.87 -12.92
CA SER A 7 1.11 -5.04 -12.04
C SER A 7 1.51 -5.25 -10.60
N PHE A 8 0.67 -4.77 -9.67
CA PHE A 8 0.78 -5.10 -8.27
C PHE A 8 0.22 -6.51 -8.02
N VAL A 9 1.00 -7.32 -7.34
CA VAL A 9 0.61 -8.67 -6.94
C VAL A 9 0.98 -8.90 -5.47
N GLU A 10 0.15 -9.66 -4.77
CA GLU A 10 0.44 -10.03 -3.37
C GLU A 10 1.72 -10.86 -3.32
N LEU A 11 2.64 -10.52 -2.39
CA LEU A 11 4.00 -11.05 -2.34
C LEU A 11 4.04 -12.59 -2.24
N ASN A 12 3.23 -13.17 -1.34
CA ASN A 12 3.26 -14.62 -1.10
C ASN A 12 2.68 -15.43 -2.27
N GLN A 13 1.87 -14.79 -3.11
CA GLN A 13 1.27 -15.41 -4.30
C GLN A 13 1.96 -14.99 -5.60
N SER A 14 2.91 -14.08 -5.54
CA SER A 14 3.54 -13.45 -6.70
C SER A 14 4.40 -14.38 -7.55
N LYS A 15 4.82 -15.53 -7.01
CA LYS A 15 5.83 -16.43 -7.59
C LYS A 15 7.22 -15.78 -7.78
N VAL A 16 7.45 -14.66 -7.13
CA VAL A 16 8.77 -14.02 -7.09
C VAL A 16 9.69 -14.87 -6.21
N THR A 17 10.88 -15.17 -6.72
CA THR A 17 11.86 -15.99 -5.99
C THR A 17 12.54 -15.20 -4.87
N ASP A 18 13.06 -15.90 -3.87
CA ASP A 18 13.78 -15.26 -2.77
C ASP A 18 15.00 -14.48 -3.26
N ASP A 19 15.69 -14.96 -4.28
CA ASP A 19 16.81 -14.24 -4.90
C ASP A 19 16.40 -12.87 -5.45
N VAL A 20 15.24 -12.80 -6.10
CA VAL A 20 14.71 -11.52 -6.62
C VAL A 20 14.31 -10.59 -5.48
N ILE A 21 13.73 -11.13 -4.40
CA ILE A 21 13.41 -10.34 -3.20
C ILE A 21 14.67 -9.77 -2.57
N GLN A 22 15.72 -10.59 -2.42
CA GLN A 22 17.01 -10.18 -1.84
C GLN A 22 17.77 -9.16 -2.70
N GLN A 23 17.48 -9.07 -4.00
CA GLN A 23 18.08 -8.07 -4.89
C GLN A 23 17.41 -6.68 -4.79
N PHE A 24 16.24 -6.59 -4.17
CA PHE A 24 15.54 -5.32 -4.04
C PHE A 24 16.29 -4.41 -3.05
N ASP A 25 16.50 -3.18 -3.45
CA ASP A 25 17.05 -2.09 -2.62
C ASP A 25 16.30 -0.80 -2.94
N CYS A 26 15.73 -0.17 -1.94
CA CYS A 26 15.06 1.13 -2.07
C CYS A 26 15.92 2.30 -1.57
N GLY A 27 17.14 2.04 -1.12
CA GLY A 27 18.03 3.06 -0.55
C GLY A 27 17.69 3.50 0.88
N ASN A 28 16.72 2.84 1.51
CA ASN A 28 16.42 2.92 2.94
C ASN A 28 16.61 1.51 3.53
N GLU A 29 17.52 1.39 4.50
CA GLU A 29 17.93 0.09 5.03
C GLU A 29 16.78 -0.63 5.72
N ASP A 30 16.03 0.06 6.59
CA ASP A 30 14.91 -0.53 7.34
C ASP A 30 13.81 -1.05 6.41
N MET A 31 13.47 -0.27 5.39
CA MET A 31 12.44 -0.67 4.40
C MET A 31 12.92 -1.81 3.50
N THR A 32 14.20 -1.82 3.14
CA THR A 32 14.81 -2.89 2.37
C THR A 32 14.83 -4.19 3.17
N GLU A 33 15.30 -4.13 4.42
CA GLU A 33 15.33 -5.27 5.34
C GLU A 33 13.93 -5.83 5.62
N TYR A 34 12.94 -4.95 5.77
CA TYR A 34 11.55 -5.37 5.97
C TYR A 34 11.07 -6.29 4.84
N LEU A 35 11.28 -5.88 3.59
CA LEU A 35 10.88 -6.72 2.45
C LEU A 35 11.63 -8.06 2.43
N HIS A 36 12.94 -8.04 2.73
CA HIS A 36 13.80 -9.22 2.70
C HIS A 36 13.46 -10.25 3.77
N LYS A 37 13.15 -9.80 5.00
CA LYS A 37 13.10 -10.68 6.17
C LYS A 37 11.71 -10.84 6.78
N TYR A 38 10.85 -9.82 6.70
CA TYR A 38 9.64 -9.78 7.50
C TYR A 38 8.34 -9.83 6.69
N ALA A 39 8.32 -9.27 5.50
CA ALA A 39 7.10 -9.04 4.75
C ALA A 39 6.27 -10.31 4.47
N LYS A 40 6.92 -11.42 4.13
CA LYS A 40 6.22 -12.70 3.91
C LYS A 40 5.57 -13.23 5.18
N ASN A 41 6.31 -13.20 6.29
CA ASN A 41 5.82 -13.71 7.56
C ASN A 41 4.74 -12.81 8.16
N ASP A 42 4.88 -11.50 8.05
CA ASP A 42 3.87 -10.54 8.50
C ASP A 42 2.53 -10.77 7.80
N SER A 43 2.54 -11.14 6.51
CA SER A 43 1.31 -11.51 5.78
C SER A 43 0.66 -12.78 6.34
N ILE A 44 1.45 -13.79 6.69
CA ILE A 44 0.97 -15.05 7.28
C ILE A 44 0.37 -14.79 8.67
N GLU A 45 1.01 -13.94 9.45
CA GLU A 45 0.57 -13.60 10.82
C GLU A 45 -0.54 -12.52 10.86
N GLY A 46 -0.99 -12.01 9.71
CA GLY A 46 -2.01 -10.96 9.65
C GLY A 46 -1.56 -9.58 10.14
N LYS A 47 -0.25 -9.34 10.24
CA LYS A 47 0.32 -8.06 10.69
C LYS A 47 0.38 -6.99 9.58
N GLY A 48 0.27 -7.42 8.35
CA GLY A 48 0.25 -6.57 7.16
C GLY A 48 0.43 -7.41 5.90
N VAL A 49 -0.17 -6.98 4.80
CA VAL A 49 -0.06 -7.66 3.50
C VAL A 49 0.79 -6.82 2.57
N THR A 50 1.80 -7.43 1.98
CA THR A 50 2.73 -6.76 1.06
C THR A 50 2.40 -7.10 -0.38
N TYR A 51 2.33 -6.05 -1.20
CA TYR A 51 2.18 -6.12 -2.66
C TYR A 51 3.45 -5.64 -3.32
N VAL A 52 3.88 -6.36 -4.34
CA VAL A 52 5.05 -6.01 -5.15
C VAL A 52 4.66 -5.64 -6.56
N LEU A 53 5.25 -4.59 -7.10
CA LEU A 53 5.09 -4.18 -8.49
C LEU A 53 6.12 -4.90 -9.33
N VAL A 54 5.65 -5.74 -10.24
CA VAL A 54 6.48 -6.63 -11.05
C VAL A 54 5.97 -6.69 -12.48
N ALA A 55 6.86 -7.07 -13.41
CA ALA A 55 6.50 -7.47 -14.76
C ALA A 55 6.07 -8.95 -14.79
N GLU A 56 5.54 -9.40 -15.91
CA GLU A 56 5.11 -10.78 -16.09
C GLU A 56 6.23 -11.80 -15.85
N ASP A 57 7.47 -11.47 -16.20
CA ASP A 57 8.63 -12.34 -16.04
C ASP A 57 9.12 -12.53 -14.60
N ARG A 58 8.60 -11.73 -13.65
CA ARG A 58 8.93 -11.77 -12.22
C ARG A 58 10.41 -11.62 -11.86
N LYS A 59 11.21 -11.06 -12.75
CA LYS A 59 12.68 -10.96 -12.55
C LYS A 59 13.12 -9.78 -11.71
N HIS A 60 12.26 -8.77 -11.56
CA HIS A 60 12.57 -7.56 -10.82
C HIS A 60 11.36 -7.06 -10.04
N ILE A 61 11.61 -6.57 -8.83
CA ILE A 61 10.64 -5.79 -8.06
C ILE A 61 10.92 -4.30 -8.30
N TYR A 62 9.96 -3.59 -8.85
CA TYR A 62 10.08 -2.16 -9.15
C TYR A 62 9.64 -1.28 -7.98
N ALA A 63 8.66 -1.74 -7.23
CA ALA A 63 8.16 -1.11 -6.01
C ALA A 63 7.51 -2.15 -5.10
N TYR A 64 7.32 -1.80 -3.84
CA TYR A 64 6.43 -2.55 -2.98
C TYR A 64 5.62 -1.63 -2.08
N ALA A 65 4.48 -2.12 -1.62
CA ALA A 65 3.64 -1.47 -0.64
C ALA A 65 3.14 -2.49 0.38
N THR A 66 3.11 -2.12 1.64
CA THR A 66 2.53 -2.93 2.71
C THR A 66 1.33 -2.22 3.28
N ILE A 67 0.20 -2.91 3.33
CA ILE A 67 -1.04 -2.40 3.91
C ILE A 67 -1.42 -3.16 5.18
N LYS A 68 -2.16 -2.49 6.03
CA LYS A 68 -2.73 -3.05 7.26
C LYS A 68 -4.17 -2.59 7.42
N ALA A 69 -5.04 -3.50 7.83
CA ALA A 69 -6.40 -3.14 8.23
C ALA A 69 -6.38 -2.23 9.45
N TYR A 70 -7.23 -1.24 9.47
CA TYR A 70 -7.35 -0.26 10.53
C TYR A 70 -8.79 0.16 10.76
N SER A 71 -9.10 0.65 11.96
CA SER A 71 -10.36 1.32 12.27
C SER A 71 -10.06 2.72 12.78
N LEU A 72 -10.60 3.72 12.10
CA LEU A 72 -10.56 5.09 12.57
C LEU A 72 -11.80 5.35 13.42
N TYR A 73 -11.59 5.81 14.63
CA TYR A 73 -12.66 6.10 15.59
C TYR A 73 -12.92 7.58 15.67
N TYR A 74 -14.20 7.94 15.78
CA TYR A 74 -14.62 9.32 15.99
C TYR A 74 -15.90 9.35 16.84
N TYR A 75 -16.12 10.48 17.48
CA TYR A 75 -17.36 10.75 18.23
C TYR A 75 -18.31 11.57 17.38
N ASP A 76 -19.60 11.22 17.43
CA ASP A 76 -20.67 11.98 16.80
C ASP A 76 -21.87 12.08 17.75
N GLU A 77 -22.80 12.98 17.48
CA GLU A 77 -24.00 13.18 18.27
C GLU A 77 -24.90 11.94 18.20
N ALA A 78 -25.21 11.36 19.37
CA ALA A 78 -25.98 10.13 19.44
C ALA A 78 -27.41 10.27 18.87
N GLU A 79 -28.01 11.48 18.97
CA GLU A 79 -29.35 11.77 18.44
C GLU A 79 -29.49 11.50 16.95
N LYS A 80 -28.44 11.72 16.15
CA LYS A 80 -28.42 11.46 14.70
C LYS A 80 -28.66 9.98 14.35
N TYR A 81 -28.35 9.09 15.29
CA TYR A 81 -28.40 7.64 15.07
C TYR A 81 -29.56 6.96 15.80
N HIS A 82 -30.46 7.75 16.42
CA HIS A 82 -31.58 7.24 17.19
C HIS A 82 -31.19 6.19 18.24
N THR A 83 -30.02 6.34 18.86
CA THR A 83 -29.49 5.41 19.85
C THR A 83 -29.51 6.02 21.26
N LYS A 84 -29.66 5.13 22.25
CA LYS A 84 -29.51 5.47 23.68
C LYS A 84 -28.11 5.14 24.21
N VAL A 85 -27.28 4.51 23.38
CA VAL A 85 -25.90 4.17 23.75
C VAL A 85 -25.03 5.39 23.47
N MET A 86 -24.77 6.19 24.47
CA MET A 86 -23.98 7.41 24.41
C MET A 86 -23.12 7.58 25.63
N ASN A 87 -22.06 8.38 25.54
CA ASN A 87 -21.27 8.81 26.71
C ASN A 87 -21.99 9.94 27.46
N ASP A 88 -21.36 10.42 28.55
CA ASP A 88 -21.91 11.49 29.41
C ASP A 88 -22.12 12.81 28.64
N ASP A 89 -21.40 13.02 27.54
CA ASP A 89 -21.52 14.21 26.65
C ASP A 89 -22.58 14.02 25.56
N GLY A 90 -23.38 12.97 25.58
CA GLY A 90 -24.41 12.69 24.56
C GLY A 90 -23.85 12.25 23.22
N LYS A 91 -22.62 11.72 23.18
CA LYS A 91 -21.93 11.28 21.97
C LYS A 91 -21.81 9.76 21.89
N ILE A 92 -21.79 9.25 20.68
CA ILE A 92 -21.55 7.84 20.35
C ILE A 92 -20.18 7.71 19.69
N LEU A 93 -19.46 6.64 20.04
CA LEU A 93 -18.23 6.28 19.37
C LEU A 93 -18.53 5.45 18.13
N LEU A 94 -18.08 5.92 17.00
CA LEU A 94 -18.23 5.27 15.70
C LEU A 94 -16.86 4.88 15.14
N SER A 95 -16.84 3.94 14.21
CA SER A 95 -15.64 3.55 13.50
C SER A 95 -15.82 3.56 12.00
N ILE A 96 -14.77 3.94 11.30
CA ILE A 96 -14.69 3.87 9.84
C ILE A 96 -13.68 2.77 9.51
N PRO A 97 -14.08 1.72 8.75
CA PRO A 97 -13.14 0.74 8.25
C PRO A 97 -12.15 1.43 7.31
N ALA A 98 -10.87 1.24 7.56
CA ALA A 98 -9.78 1.91 6.87
C ALA A 98 -8.64 0.95 6.54
N VAL A 99 -7.78 1.37 5.62
CA VAL A 99 -6.52 0.72 5.31
C VAL A 99 -5.38 1.71 5.55
N GLU A 100 -4.42 1.30 6.35
CA GLU A 100 -3.16 2.01 6.54
C GLU A 100 -2.14 1.51 5.51
N ILE A 101 -1.56 2.43 4.72
CA ILE A 101 -0.36 2.14 3.96
C ILE A 101 0.82 2.26 4.94
N LYS A 102 1.30 1.12 5.43
CA LYS A 102 2.39 1.05 6.40
C LYS A 102 3.74 1.41 5.77
N MET A 103 3.95 0.96 4.55
CA MET A 103 5.18 1.20 3.77
C MET A 103 4.86 1.34 2.29
N PHE A 104 5.59 2.22 1.62
CA PHE A 104 5.64 2.32 0.18
C PHE A 104 7.05 2.67 -0.25
N ALA A 105 7.68 1.82 -1.05
CA ALA A 105 9.04 1.99 -1.52
C ALA A 105 9.18 1.66 -2.99
N ILE A 106 10.05 2.40 -3.67
CA ILE A 106 10.43 2.10 -5.05
C ILE A 106 11.90 1.66 -5.11
N SER A 107 12.23 0.87 -6.12
CA SER A 107 13.61 0.45 -6.37
C SER A 107 14.53 1.68 -6.49
N ARG A 108 15.67 1.62 -5.83
CA ARG A 108 16.70 2.66 -5.87
C ARG A 108 17.13 3.02 -7.29
N LYS A 109 17.11 2.04 -8.21
CA LYS A 109 17.42 2.23 -9.62
C LYS A 109 16.48 3.21 -10.34
N LEU A 110 15.25 3.38 -9.82
CA LEU A 110 14.24 4.28 -10.38
C LEU A 110 14.08 5.57 -9.59
N LYS A 111 14.73 5.67 -8.43
CA LYS A 111 14.62 6.83 -7.55
C LYS A 111 15.15 8.09 -8.24
N GLY A 112 14.36 9.15 -8.25
CA GLY A 112 14.70 10.40 -8.92
C GLY A 112 14.60 10.38 -10.46
N GLN A 113 14.30 9.23 -11.07
CA GLN A 113 14.07 9.16 -12.51
C GLN A 113 12.67 9.65 -12.89
N VAL A 114 12.61 10.28 -14.06
CA VAL A 114 11.37 10.80 -14.65
C VAL A 114 10.88 9.84 -15.73
N ALA A 115 9.62 9.44 -15.62
CA ALA A 115 8.97 8.61 -16.62
C ALA A 115 8.31 9.51 -17.69
N TYR A 116 8.71 9.34 -18.92
CA TYR A 116 8.08 10.01 -20.08
C TYR A 116 6.89 9.19 -20.63
N LEU A 117 6.46 8.15 -19.92
CA LEU A 117 5.63 7.08 -20.47
C LEU A 117 4.15 7.43 -20.67
N LEU A 118 3.62 8.47 -20.03
CA LEU A 118 2.19 8.77 -20.10
C LEU A 118 1.86 10.16 -20.63
N ASP A 119 2.79 11.09 -20.56
CA ASP A 119 2.63 12.44 -21.09
C ASP A 119 4.01 13.05 -21.36
N PRO A 120 4.40 13.27 -22.62
CA PRO A 120 5.69 13.87 -22.94
C PRO A 120 5.84 15.31 -22.41
N VAL A 121 4.76 15.94 -22.00
CA VAL A 121 4.74 17.30 -21.45
C VAL A 121 4.86 17.34 -19.93
N LYS A 122 4.36 16.31 -19.24
CA LYS A 122 4.40 16.23 -17.76
C LYS A 122 5.53 15.31 -17.31
N LYS A 123 6.61 15.89 -16.82
CA LYS A 123 7.68 15.17 -16.13
C LYS A 123 7.14 14.61 -14.80
N GLN A 124 6.83 13.32 -14.74
CA GLN A 124 6.40 12.65 -13.51
C GLN A 124 7.47 11.66 -13.05
N HIS A 125 7.77 11.70 -11.73
CA HIS A 125 8.65 10.70 -11.13
C HIS A 125 7.97 9.34 -11.04
N TYR A 126 8.72 8.26 -11.21
CA TYR A 126 8.20 6.89 -11.07
C TYR A 126 7.53 6.65 -9.72
N SER A 127 8.06 7.24 -8.63
CA SER A 127 7.44 7.15 -7.31
C SER A 127 6.00 7.65 -7.28
N SER A 128 5.73 8.80 -7.91
CA SER A 128 4.40 9.38 -7.98
C SER A 128 3.44 8.54 -8.83
N ILE A 129 3.93 8.02 -9.95
CA ILE A 129 3.14 7.16 -10.84
C ILE A 129 2.79 5.85 -10.15
N PHE A 130 3.77 5.17 -9.55
CA PHE A 130 3.55 3.89 -8.90
C PHE A 130 2.69 4.02 -7.64
N PHE A 131 2.84 5.11 -6.89
CA PHE A 131 1.97 5.39 -5.77
C PHE A 131 0.52 5.62 -6.21
N LYS A 132 0.30 6.38 -7.28
CA LYS A 132 -1.03 6.57 -7.87
C LYS A 132 -1.64 5.24 -8.31
N TRP A 133 -0.88 4.39 -9.02
CA TRP A 133 -1.37 3.07 -9.42
C TRP A 133 -1.72 2.18 -8.23
N PHE A 134 -0.95 2.29 -7.15
CA PHE A 134 -1.27 1.55 -5.93
C PHE A 134 -2.57 2.06 -5.28
N LEU A 135 -2.81 3.37 -5.25
CA LEU A 135 -4.08 3.91 -4.77
C LEU A 135 -5.27 3.47 -5.64
N GLU A 136 -5.11 3.43 -6.95
CA GLU A 136 -6.11 2.89 -7.87
C GLU A 136 -6.38 1.39 -7.61
N TYR A 137 -5.34 0.63 -7.35
CA TYR A 137 -5.44 -0.77 -6.96
C TYR A 137 -6.21 -0.96 -5.64
N LEU A 138 -5.91 -0.13 -4.62
CA LEU A 138 -6.65 -0.14 -3.36
C LEU A 138 -8.12 0.26 -3.55
N TYR A 139 -8.39 1.25 -4.39
CA TYR A 139 -9.77 1.63 -4.71
C TYR A 139 -10.54 0.45 -5.33
N TYR A 140 -9.95 -0.24 -6.28
CA TYR A 140 -10.54 -1.45 -6.86
C TYR A 140 -10.76 -2.54 -5.79
N MET A 141 -9.80 -2.76 -4.91
CA MET A 141 -9.90 -3.70 -3.80
C MET A 141 -11.05 -3.35 -2.86
N SER A 142 -11.26 -2.07 -2.54
CA SER A 142 -12.32 -1.62 -1.66
C SER A 142 -13.72 -1.92 -2.21
N MET A 143 -13.88 -1.94 -3.52
CA MET A 143 -15.15 -2.19 -4.18
C MET A 143 -15.42 -3.67 -4.48
N ASN A 144 -14.37 -4.48 -4.62
CA ASN A 144 -14.50 -5.84 -5.16
C ASN A 144 -14.04 -6.96 -4.21
N THR A 145 -13.25 -6.63 -3.20
CA THR A 145 -12.62 -7.65 -2.34
C THR A 145 -13.00 -7.48 -0.88
N ILE A 146 -12.76 -6.30 -0.32
CA ILE A 146 -13.06 -5.99 1.08
C ILE A 146 -13.43 -4.51 1.21
N GLY A 147 -14.60 -4.23 1.79
CA GLY A 147 -15.06 -2.85 1.99
C GLY A 147 -14.21 -2.09 2.99
N PHE A 148 -13.65 -0.97 2.58
CA PHE A 148 -13.11 0.07 3.44
C PHE A 148 -13.39 1.44 2.82
N GLN A 149 -13.49 2.46 3.67
CA GLN A 149 -13.93 3.80 3.26
C GLN A 149 -12.77 4.79 3.22
N MET A 150 -11.65 4.46 3.83
CA MET A 150 -10.52 5.38 3.95
C MET A 150 -9.18 4.68 3.78
N VAL A 151 -8.27 5.36 3.10
CA VAL A 151 -6.85 4.98 3.02
C VAL A 151 -6.05 6.11 3.65
N PHE A 152 -5.08 5.78 4.48
CA PHE A 152 -4.20 6.77 5.07
C PHE A 152 -2.75 6.28 5.15
N LEU A 153 -1.85 7.22 5.26
CA LEU A 153 -0.42 6.99 5.41
C LEU A 153 0.07 7.81 6.61
N ARG A 154 0.80 7.18 7.52
CA ARG A 154 1.43 7.91 8.61
C ARG A 154 2.77 8.45 8.15
N ALA A 155 2.98 9.75 8.29
CA ALA A 155 4.30 10.33 8.18
C ALA A 155 5.11 9.90 9.42
N ASN A 156 6.22 9.22 9.20
CA ASN A 156 7.21 9.04 10.25
C ASN A 156 7.99 10.36 10.36
N ASN A 157 7.91 11.01 11.52
CA ASN A 157 8.76 12.16 11.85
C ASN A 157 10.17 11.68 12.12
#